data_e3842b1cdcaf539a1e1ca09a280169b6
#
_entry.id   e3842b1cdcaf539a1e1ca09a280169b6
#
_cell.length_a   1.000
_cell.length_b   1.000
_cell.length_c   1.000
_cell.angle_alpha   90.00
_cell.angle_beta   90.00
_cell.angle_gamma   90.00
#
_symmetry.space_group_name_H-M   'P 1'
#
loop_
_entity.id
_entity.type
_entity.pdbx_description
1 polymer ?
#
loop_
_entity_poly.entity_id
_entity_poly.type
_entity_poly.pdbx_seq_one_letter_code
_entity_poly.pdbx_strand_id
1 'polypeptide(L)'
;MDYTRQIQLFGADNQELLSNASVLVVGIGGLGCPVLQLLSSMGVGKLGMVDFDRVEAHNLHRQFLFDKASVGLLKTEAAMARLKARNDSIQYFTYPYTLTNANVFATISPYDIVGSTPA
;
A
#
# COMPACT_ATOMS: atom_id res chain seq x y z
N MET A 1 15.20 -4.74 2.43
CA MET A 1 14.57 -5.78 3.28
C MET A 1 15.04 -7.16 2.83
N ASP A 2 15.30 -8.05 3.75
CA ASP A 2 15.76 -9.39 3.42
C ASP A 2 14.56 -10.34 3.28
N TYR A 3 14.42 -10.96 2.12
CA TYR A 3 13.32 -11.89 1.81
C TYR A 3 13.72 -13.36 1.95
N THR A 4 14.90 -13.66 2.51
CA THR A 4 15.45 -15.03 2.58
C THR A 4 14.47 -16.00 3.22
N ARG A 5 13.87 -15.61 4.35
CA ARG A 5 12.92 -16.46 5.06
C ARG A 5 11.66 -16.74 4.23
N GLN A 6 11.19 -15.73 3.52
CA GLN A 6 10.02 -15.84 2.66
C GLN A 6 10.32 -16.74 1.45
N ILE A 7 11.50 -16.64 0.89
CA ILE A 7 11.96 -17.50 -0.20
C ILE A 7 11.98 -18.95 0.24
N GLN A 8 12.40 -19.22 1.45
CA GLN A 8 12.40 -20.59 2.00
C GLN A 8 11.00 -21.19 2.10
N LEU A 9 9.98 -20.35 2.39
CA LEU A 9 8.58 -20.80 2.51
C LEU A 9 7.90 -20.99 1.16
N PHE A 10 8.14 -20.07 0.21
CA PHE A 10 7.39 -20.01 -1.05
C PHE A 10 8.19 -20.44 -2.28
N GLY A 11 9.51 -20.59 -2.15
CA GLY A 11 10.40 -20.87 -3.26
C GLY A 11 10.83 -19.60 -4.00
N ALA A 12 11.98 -19.67 -4.64
CA ALA A 12 12.58 -18.53 -5.34
C ALA A 12 11.72 -18.04 -6.52
N ASP A 13 11.08 -18.95 -7.26
CA ASP A 13 10.25 -18.60 -8.41
C ASP A 13 9.01 -17.81 -7.98
N ASN A 14 8.38 -18.18 -6.86
CA ASN A 14 7.23 -17.46 -6.34
C ASN A 14 7.64 -16.10 -5.82
N GLN A 15 8.80 -15.97 -5.20
CA GLN A 15 9.32 -14.68 -4.77
C GLN A 15 9.62 -13.77 -5.97
N GLU A 16 10.13 -14.31 -7.06
CA GLU A 16 10.34 -13.54 -8.28
C GLU A 16 9.03 -13.03 -8.87
N LEU A 17 7.98 -13.86 -8.87
CA LEU A 17 6.65 -13.42 -9.30
C LEU A 17 6.13 -12.27 -8.44
N LEU A 18 6.29 -12.35 -7.12
CA LEU A 18 5.91 -11.27 -6.22
C LEU A 18 6.69 -9.98 -6.49
N SER A 19 8.00 -10.11 -6.71
CA SER A 19 8.87 -8.96 -6.98
C SER A 19 8.54 -8.26 -8.30
N ASN A 20 7.89 -8.96 -9.22
CA ASN A 20 7.45 -8.39 -10.50
C ASN A 20 5.98 -7.98 -10.49
N ALA A 21 5.25 -8.29 -9.42
CA ALA A 21 3.82 -7.97 -9.33
C ALA A 21 3.61 -6.49 -9.00
N SER A 22 2.54 -5.94 -9.54
CA SER A 22 2.08 -4.59 -9.22
C SER A 22 0.66 -4.64 -8.65
N VAL A 23 0.48 -4.03 -7.50
CA VAL A 23 -0.79 -4.07 -6.74
C VAL A 23 -1.23 -2.65 -6.41
N LEU A 24 -2.50 -2.36 -6.64
CA LEU A 24 -3.13 -1.11 -6.24
C LEU A 24 -4.15 -1.39 -5.16
N VAL A 25 -4.05 -0.68 -4.05
CA VAL A 25 -5.01 -0.76 -2.93
C VAL A 25 -5.84 0.52 -2.92
N VAL A 26 -7.15 0.37 -3.06
CA VAL A 26 -8.09 1.49 -3.02
C VAL A 26 -8.72 1.54 -1.64
N GLY A 27 -8.46 2.61 -0.92
CA GLY A 27 -8.92 2.80 0.45
C GLY A 27 -7.88 2.41 1.50
N ILE A 28 -7.46 3.36 2.32
CA ILE A 28 -6.51 3.15 3.41
C ILE A 28 -7.26 3.34 4.73
N GLY A 29 -8.03 2.32 5.08
CA GLY A 29 -8.80 2.30 6.32
C GLY A 29 -8.38 1.14 7.22
N GLY A 30 -9.33 0.61 7.98
CA GLY A 30 -9.08 -0.48 8.91
C GLY A 30 -8.54 -1.76 8.27
N LEU A 31 -8.95 -2.08 7.04
CA LEU A 31 -8.46 -3.24 6.29
C LEU A 31 -7.32 -2.87 5.34
N GLY A 32 -7.33 -1.66 4.80
CA GLY A 32 -6.29 -1.21 3.87
C GLY A 32 -4.92 -1.14 4.50
N CYS A 33 -4.81 -0.67 5.74
CA CYS A 33 -3.54 -0.60 6.46
C CYS A 33 -2.87 -1.97 6.61
N PRO A 34 -3.54 -3.00 7.15
CA PRO A 34 -2.94 -4.34 7.24
C PRO A 34 -2.57 -4.93 5.88
N VAL A 35 -3.41 -4.72 4.86
CA VAL A 35 -3.13 -5.22 3.51
C VAL A 35 -1.87 -4.58 2.95
N LEU A 36 -1.71 -3.27 3.07
CA LEU A 36 -0.51 -2.56 2.64
C LEU A 36 0.74 -3.06 3.35
N GLN A 37 0.64 -3.26 4.66
CA GLN A 37 1.77 -3.79 5.45
C GLN A 37 2.16 -5.19 5.00
N LEU A 38 1.17 -6.05 4.77
CA LEU A 38 1.41 -7.41 4.31
C LEU A 38 2.08 -7.42 2.93
N LEU A 39 1.54 -6.69 1.96
CA LEU A 39 2.08 -6.62 0.61
C LEU A 39 3.51 -6.07 0.60
N SER A 40 3.77 -5.04 1.39
CA SER A 40 5.11 -4.48 1.56
C SER A 40 6.07 -5.51 2.14
N SER A 41 5.65 -6.25 3.16
CA SER A 41 6.45 -7.30 3.79
C SER A 41 6.72 -8.46 2.84
N MET A 42 5.80 -8.78 1.95
CA MET A 42 5.95 -9.84 0.96
C MET A 42 6.87 -9.47 -0.19
N GLY A 43 7.18 -8.20 -0.36
CA GLY A 43 8.12 -7.76 -1.38
C GLY A 43 7.53 -7.64 -2.78
N VAL A 44 6.30 -7.18 -2.91
CA VAL A 44 5.74 -6.85 -4.24
C VAL A 44 6.59 -5.77 -4.90
N GLY A 45 6.70 -5.81 -6.21
CA GLY A 45 7.57 -4.89 -6.93
C GLY A 45 7.07 -3.46 -6.95
N LYS A 46 5.75 -3.30 -7.06
CA LYS A 46 5.10 -1.99 -7.18
C LYS A 46 3.82 -1.98 -6.34
N LEU A 47 3.67 -0.96 -5.51
CA LEU A 47 2.52 -0.82 -4.63
C LEU A 47 1.95 0.58 -4.73
N GLY A 48 0.71 0.67 -5.21
CA GLY A 48 -0.02 1.93 -5.32
C GLY A 48 -1.11 2.03 -4.26
N MET A 49 -1.44 3.24 -3.87
CA MET A 49 -2.43 3.54 -2.83
C MET A 49 -3.34 4.67 -3.29
N VAL A 50 -4.65 4.44 -3.21
CA VAL A 50 -5.66 5.44 -3.54
C VAL A 50 -6.46 5.77 -2.29
N ASP A 51 -6.42 7.01 -1.85
CA ASP A 51 -7.26 7.52 -0.77
C ASP A 51 -7.23 9.04 -0.79
N PHE A 52 -8.37 9.68 -0.59
CA PHE A 52 -8.45 11.15 -0.60
C PHE A 52 -8.41 11.75 0.80
N ASP A 53 -8.53 10.92 1.84
CA ASP A 53 -8.64 11.40 3.22
C ASP A 53 -7.30 11.83 3.81
N ARG A 54 -7.40 12.62 4.87
CA ARG A 54 -6.28 12.95 5.75
C ARG A 54 -6.35 12.11 7.02
N VAL A 55 -5.21 11.91 7.64
CA VAL A 55 -5.13 11.22 8.92
C VAL A 55 -5.79 12.08 9.99
N GLU A 56 -6.70 11.49 10.75
CA GLU A 56 -7.38 12.14 11.87
C GLU A 56 -7.05 11.40 13.17
N ALA A 57 -7.18 12.11 14.30
CA ALA A 57 -6.81 11.52 15.61
C ALA A 57 -7.54 10.21 15.89
N HIS A 58 -8.82 10.09 15.52
CA HIS A 58 -9.60 8.87 15.76
C HIS A 58 -9.15 7.69 14.90
N ASN A 59 -8.41 7.91 13.82
CA ASN A 59 -7.86 6.83 12.99
C ASN A 59 -6.79 6.02 13.72
N LEU A 60 -6.14 6.61 14.73
CA LEU A 60 -5.00 5.99 15.41
C LEU A 60 -5.35 4.69 16.14
N HIS A 61 -6.62 4.47 16.46
CA HIS A 61 -7.07 3.27 17.18
C HIS A 61 -7.07 2.01 16.33
N ARG A 62 -7.21 2.11 15.01
CA ARG A 62 -7.41 0.95 14.12
C ARG A 62 -6.63 1.01 12.82
N GLN A 63 -5.85 2.06 12.61
CA GLN A 63 -5.05 2.25 11.39
C GLN A 63 -3.58 2.37 11.78
N PHE A 64 -2.93 1.23 11.94
CA PHE A 64 -1.58 1.12 12.52
C PHE A 64 -0.47 1.81 11.74
N LEU A 65 -0.71 2.18 10.47
CA LEU A 65 0.26 2.93 9.68
C LEU A 65 0.41 4.38 10.15
N PHE A 66 -0.49 4.85 11.01
CA PHE A 66 -0.53 6.26 11.40
C PHE A 66 -0.20 6.45 12.88
N ASP A 67 0.46 7.56 13.19
CA ASP A 67 0.77 7.99 14.55
C ASP A 67 0.37 9.46 14.74
N LYS A 68 0.63 9.99 15.93
CA LYS A 68 0.27 11.38 16.25
C LYS A 68 0.94 12.38 15.30
N ALA A 69 2.15 12.12 14.85
CA ALA A 69 2.86 12.98 13.92
C ALA A 69 2.22 12.97 12.53
N SER A 70 1.47 11.92 12.20
CA SER A 70 0.78 11.78 10.90
C SER A 70 -0.51 12.59 10.81
N VAL A 71 -1.10 13.01 11.93
CA VAL A 71 -2.40 13.71 11.94
C VAL A 71 -2.33 14.96 11.07
N GLY A 72 -3.27 15.11 10.15
CA GLY A 72 -3.33 16.22 9.20
C GLY A 72 -2.65 15.94 7.87
N LEU A 73 -1.80 14.93 7.77
CA LEU A 73 -1.20 14.53 6.50
C LEU A 73 -2.19 13.73 5.65
N LEU A 74 -1.99 13.71 4.34
CA LEU A 74 -2.73 12.80 3.48
C LEU A 74 -2.43 11.36 3.89
N LYS A 75 -3.45 10.51 3.95
CA LYS A 75 -3.27 9.10 4.33
C LYS A 75 -2.28 8.40 3.39
N THR A 76 -2.34 8.68 2.10
CA THR A 76 -1.41 8.09 1.11
C THR A 76 0.03 8.48 1.39
N GLU A 77 0.29 9.73 1.71
CA GLU A 77 1.65 10.21 2.02
C GLU A 77 2.18 9.61 3.33
N ALA A 78 1.35 9.62 4.37
CA ALA A 78 1.75 9.06 5.66
C ALA A 78 2.01 7.55 5.56
N ALA A 79 1.16 6.82 4.84
CA ALA A 79 1.33 5.39 4.62
C ALA A 79 2.60 5.09 3.82
N MET A 80 2.83 5.81 2.73
CA MET A 80 4.02 5.62 1.91
C MET A 80 5.30 5.86 2.71
N ALA A 81 5.36 6.92 3.49
CA ALA A 81 6.53 7.23 4.30
C ALA A 81 6.84 6.10 5.29
N ARG A 82 5.79 5.57 5.95
CA ARG A 82 5.94 4.50 6.92
C ARG A 82 6.38 3.18 6.27
N LEU A 83 5.77 2.82 5.15
CA LEU A 83 6.10 1.60 4.44
C LEU A 83 7.50 1.68 3.83
N LYS A 84 7.86 2.80 3.24
CA LYS A 84 9.17 3.01 2.63
C LYS A 84 10.30 2.95 3.66
N ALA A 85 10.05 3.42 4.88
CA ALA A 85 11.02 3.31 5.96
C ALA A 85 11.33 1.86 6.33
N ARG A 86 10.37 0.94 6.14
CA ARG A 86 10.54 -0.48 6.42
C ARG A 86 11.07 -1.27 5.23
N ASN A 87 10.64 -0.92 4.03
CA ASN A 87 11.06 -1.60 2.80
C ASN A 87 11.15 -0.61 1.65
N ASP A 88 12.34 -0.12 1.38
CA ASP A 88 12.62 0.85 0.32
C ASP A 88 12.89 0.21 -1.05
N SER A 89 12.86 -1.11 -1.14
CA SER A 89 13.07 -1.82 -2.41
C SER A 89 11.82 -1.85 -3.29
N ILE A 90 10.67 -1.47 -2.76
CA ILE A 90 9.40 -1.43 -3.48
C ILE A 90 9.22 -0.04 -4.10
N GLN A 91 8.63 0.01 -5.30
CA GLN A 91 8.20 1.26 -5.90
C GLN A 91 6.81 1.60 -5.38
N TYR A 92 6.70 2.72 -4.65
CA TYR A 92 5.44 3.19 -4.09
C TYR A 92 4.87 4.33 -4.92
N PHE A 93 3.55 4.30 -5.14
CA PHE A 93 2.81 5.35 -5.83
C PHE A 93 1.59 5.76 -5.02
N THR A 94 1.32 7.04 -4.97
CA THR A 94 0.19 7.59 -4.21
C THR A 94 -0.77 8.34 -5.13
N TYR A 95 -2.05 8.16 -4.87
CA TYR A 95 -3.13 8.78 -5.63
C TYR A 95 -4.12 9.40 -4.63
N PRO A 96 -3.92 10.68 -4.24
CA PRO A 96 -4.71 11.31 -3.18
C PRO A 96 -6.04 11.87 -3.69
N TYR A 97 -6.82 11.02 -4.36
CA TYR A 97 -8.10 11.43 -4.93
C TYR A 97 -9.09 10.26 -4.96
N THR A 98 -10.35 10.59 -5.20
CA THR A 98 -11.40 9.59 -5.38
C THR A 98 -11.40 9.08 -6.82
N LEU A 99 -11.57 7.78 -7.01
CA LEU A 99 -11.73 7.21 -8.34
C LEU A 99 -13.09 7.63 -8.94
N THR A 100 -13.04 8.13 -10.16
CA THR A 100 -14.19 8.57 -10.92
C THR A 100 -14.17 7.96 -12.32
N ASN A 101 -15.25 8.09 -13.07
CA ASN A 101 -15.28 7.63 -14.47
C ASN A 101 -14.18 8.31 -15.32
N ALA A 102 -13.78 9.52 -14.94
CA ALA A 102 -12.76 10.26 -15.68
C ALA A 102 -11.33 9.76 -15.44
N ASN A 103 -11.03 9.23 -14.25
CA ASN A 103 -9.66 8.87 -13.87
C ASN A 103 -9.42 7.38 -13.59
N VAL A 104 -10.49 6.59 -13.44
CA VAL A 104 -10.35 5.19 -12.99
C VAL A 104 -9.49 4.37 -13.93
N PHE A 105 -9.69 4.46 -15.23
CA PHE A 105 -8.94 3.64 -16.19
C PHE A 105 -7.45 3.96 -16.15
N ALA A 106 -7.09 5.23 -16.17
CA ALA A 106 -5.68 5.64 -16.13
C ALA A 106 -5.01 5.24 -14.81
N THR A 107 -5.77 5.27 -13.71
CA THR A 107 -5.22 4.94 -12.39
C THR A 107 -5.00 3.45 -12.23
N ILE A 108 -5.95 2.61 -12.65
CA ILE A 108 -5.86 1.15 -12.41
C ILE A 108 -5.06 0.40 -13.47
N SER A 109 -5.01 0.90 -14.70
CA SER A 109 -4.45 0.14 -15.83
C SER A 109 -2.97 -0.24 -15.66
N PRO A 110 -2.10 0.52 -14.97
CA PRO A 110 -0.71 0.12 -14.76
C PRO A 110 -0.51 -1.05 -13.79
N TYR A 111 -1.58 -1.54 -13.15
CA TYR A 111 -1.48 -2.52 -12.07
C TYR A 111 -2.03 -3.88 -12.49
N ASP A 112 -1.34 -4.95 -12.08
CA ASP A 112 -1.78 -6.33 -12.33
C ASP A 112 -2.98 -6.70 -11.46
N ILE A 113 -3.00 -6.21 -10.21
CA ILE A 113 -4.02 -6.53 -9.23
C ILE A 113 -4.55 -5.24 -8.63
N VAL A 114 -5.87 -5.13 -8.54
CA VAL A 114 -6.52 -3.99 -7.89
C VAL A 114 -7.45 -4.52 -6.81
N GLY A 115 -7.22 -4.09 -5.57
CA GLY A 115 -8.06 -4.43 -4.44
C GLY A 115 -8.72 -3.20 -3.87
N SER A 116 -10.00 -3.31 -3.54
CA SER A 116 -10.75 -2.25 -2.87
C SER A 116 -11.14 -2.72 -1.48
N THR A 117 -10.86 -1.87 -0.49
CA THR A 117 -11.21 -2.16 0.90
C THR A 117 -12.23 -1.17 1.40
N PRO A 118 -13.10 -1.57 2.34
CA PRO A 118 -14.02 -0.63 3.00
C PRO A 118 -13.22 0.46 3.73
N ALA A 119 -13.76 1.67 3.70
CA ALA A 119 -13.15 2.80 4.38
C ALA A 119 -13.11 2.64 5.92
#